data_c07f247346e0048d4d99ad8782cd2206
#
_entry.id   c07f247346e0048d4d99ad8782cd2206
#
_cell.length_a   1.000
_cell.length_b   1.000
_cell.length_c   1.000
_cell.angle_alpha   90.00
_cell.angle_beta   90.00
_cell.angle_gamma   90.00
#
_symmetry.space_group_name_H-M   'P 1'
#
loop_
_entity.id
_entity.type
_entity.pdbx_description
1 polymer ?
#
loop_
_entity_poly.entity_id
_entity_poly.type
_entity_poly.pdbx_seq_one_letter_code
_entity_poly.pdbx_strand_id
1 'polypeptide(L)'
;MANLVTIEPLVLGGDTYAAPTPSKYTSNTATIVDSARNTDGKMIGTVIREDVAKIQMSWNFISYDDWASLVQQFSSKFGGAFIRSVTYFDQSSGQLETKQMYISDRNADSFLLFDEDTAPTASMIGLPMGYQNASLSLIEV
;
A
#
# COMPACT_ATOMS: atom_id res chain seq x y z
N MET A 1 -15.08 12.46 -7.27
CA MET A 1 -14.66 12.09 -5.90
C MET A 1 -13.19 11.67 -5.93
N ALA A 2 -12.40 12.18 -5.00
CA ALA A 2 -10.99 11.81 -4.92
C ALA A 2 -10.82 10.46 -4.22
N ASN A 3 -9.84 9.69 -4.67
CA ASN A 3 -9.44 8.45 -4.00
C ASN A 3 -8.24 8.74 -3.08
N LEU A 4 -8.17 8.03 -1.96
CA LEU A 4 -7.05 8.21 -1.02
C LEU A 4 -5.72 7.80 -1.64
N VAL A 5 -5.72 6.73 -2.43
CA VAL A 5 -4.51 6.18 -3.05
C VAL A 5 -4.81 5.75 -4.48
N THR A 6 -4.01 6.23 -5.41
CA THR A 6 -4.06 5.78 -6.81
C THR A 6 -2.65 5.44 -7.28
N ILE A 7 -2.54 4.45 -8.15
CA ILE A 7 -1.26 4.01 -8.71
C ILE A 7 -1.23 4.40 -10.18
N GLU A 8 -0.24 5.19 -10.56
CA GLU A 8 -0.11 5.67 -11.92
C GLU A 8 0.29 4.55 -12.88
N PRO A 9 -0.13 4.62 -14.16
CA PRO A 9 0.19 3.57 -15.13
C PRO A 9 1.70 3.51 -15.43
N LEU A 10 2.17 2.31 -15.77
CA LEU A 10 3.57 2.10 -16.14
C LEU A 10 3.89 2.67 -17.52
N VAL A 11 2.88 2.76 -18.39
CA VAL A 11 3.05 3.26 -19.76
C VAL A 11 2.21 4.51 -19.93
N LEU A 12 2.71 5.45 -20.74
CA LEU A 12 1.99 6.68 -21.03
C LEU A 12 0.67 6.35 -21.74
N GLY A 13 -0.42 6.93 -21.24
CA GLY A 13 -1.76 6.68 -21.78
C GLY A 13 -2.45 5.45 -21.21
N GLY A 14 -1.82 4.72 -20.28
CA GLY A 14 -2.45 3.63 -19.58
C GLY A 14 -3.43 4.11 -18.51
N ASP A 15 -4.14 3.17 -17.91
CA ASP A 15 -5.14 3.47 -16.87
C ASP A 15 -4.52 3.61 -15.50
N THR A 16 -4.99 4.61 -14.75
CA THR A 16 -4.64 4.78 -13.35
C THR A 16 -5.44 3.79 -12.51
N TYR A 17 -4.76 3.06 -11.63
CA TYR A 17 -5.41 2.11 -10.73
C TYR A 17 -5.79 2.82 -9.43
N ALA A 18 -7.07 2.77 -9.08
CA ALA A 18 -7.54 3.31 -7.81
C ALA A 18 -7.60 2.19 -6.78
N ALA A 19 -6.88 2.34 -5.68
CA ALA A 19 -6.91 1.36 -4.60
C ALA A 19 -8.29 1.34 -3.93
N PRO A 20 -8.77 0.16 -3.49
CA PRO A 20 -10.03 0.09 -2.75
C PRO A 20 -9.97 0.98 -1.52
N THR A 21 -11.10 1.59 -1.17
CA THR A 21 -11.18 2.47 0.00
C THR A 21 -10.88 1.68 1.27
N PRO A 22 -9.82 2.04 2.02
CA PRO A 22 -9.46 1.32 3.23
C PRO A 22 -10.40 1.65 4.38
N SER A 23 -10.53 0.71 5.32
CA SER A 23 -11.24 0.95 6.58
C SER A 23 -10.43 1.87 7.48
N LYS A 24 -9.11 1.81 7.38
CA LYS A 24 -8.19 2.68 8.11
C LYS A 24 -7.06 3.10 7.19
N TYR A 25 -6.75 4.38 7.20
CA TYR A 25 -5.69 4.97 6.39
C TYR A 25 -4.81 5.84 7.27
N THR A 26 -3.50 5.66 7.14
CA THR A 26 -2.53 6.51 7.83
C THR A 26 -1.38 6.82 6.86
N SER A 27 -1.07 8.09 6.70
CA SER A 27 0.14 8.50 5.99
C SER A 27 1.10 9.15 6.99
N ASN A 28 2.32 8.64 7.05
CA ASN A 28 3.36 9.12 7.95
C ASN A 28 4.52 9.64 7.13
N THR A 29 5.19 10.65 7.66
CA THR A 29 6.49 11.09 7.14
C THR A 29 7.52 10.94 8.25
N ALA A 30 8.73 10.55 7.86
CA ALA A 30 9.83 10.39 8.80
C ALA A 30 11.11 10.97 8.21
N THR A 31 11.93 11.53 9.08
CA THR A 31 13.27 11.99 8.71
C THR A 31 14.27 10.93 9.14
N ILE A 32 15.10 10.49 8.20
CA ILE A 32 16.14 9.51 8.48
C ILE A 32 17.38 10.26 8.91
N VAL A 33 17.84 10.00 10.13
CA VAL A 33 18.97 10.69 10.75
C VAL A 33 19.98 9.66 11.24
N ASP A 34 21.25 9.88 10.89
CA ASP A 34 22.36 9.17 11.53
C ASP A 34 22.81 10.04 12.72
N SER A 35 22.62 9.53 13.93
CA SER A 35 22.82 10.34 15.14
C SER A 35 23.67 9.64 16.19
N ALA A 36 24.39 10.46 16.94
CA ALA A 36 25.19 10.05 18.10
C ALA A 36 25.12 11.12 19.17
N ARG A 37 25.60 10.83 20.38
CA ARG A 37 25.72 11.83 21.44
C ARG A 37 27.19 12.14 21.68
N ASN A 38 27.49 13.44 21.89
CA ASN A 38 28.85 13.86 22.24
C ASN A 38 29.09 13.71 23.76
N THR A 39 30.28 14.09 24.23
CA THR A 39 30.64 13.98 25.64
C THR A 39 29.80 14.83 26.57
N ASP A 40 29.15 15.89 26.03
CA ASP A 40 28.24 16.75 26.80
C ASP A 40 26.80 16.19 26.83
N GLY A 41 26.58 15.03 26.23
CA GLY A 41 25.25 14.39 26.17
C GLY A 41 24.32 14.96 25.12
N LYS A 42 24.78 15.88 24.29
CA LYS A 42 24.00 16.47 23.20
C LYS A 42 23.98 15.55 21.99
N MET A 43 22.84 15.47 21.35
CA MET A 43 22.71 14.71 20.12
C MET A 43 23.41 15.43 18.97
N ILE A 44 24.28 14.71 18.27
CA ILE A 44 24.87 15.14 17.02
C ILE A 44 24.23 14.29 15.93
N GLY A 45 23.61 14.93 14.93
CA GLY A 45 22.90 14.20 13.91
C GLY A 45 23.23 14.69 12.50
N THR A 46 23.27 13.75 11.57
CA THR A 46 23.33 14.03 10.14
C THR A 46 22.02 13.56 9.51
N VAL A 47 21.31 14.47 8.87
CA VAL A 47 20.07 14.14 8.18
C VAL A 47 20.43 13.42 6.88
N ILE A 48 20.01 12.16 6.76
CA ILE A 48 20.22 11.35 5.55
C ILE A 48 19.12 11.64 4.54
N ARG A 49 17.85 11.64 4.98
CA ARG A 49 16.69 11.98 4.16
C ARG A 49 15.62 12.61 5.04
N GLU A 50 14.98 13.64 4.50
CA GLU A 50 13.83 14.27 5.15
C GLU A 50 12.54 13.81 4.50
N ASP A 51 11.47 13.79 5.30
CA ASP A 51 10.09 13.58 4.83
C ASP A 51 9.90 12.34 3.98
N VAL A 52 10.49 11.21 4.39
CA VAL A 52 10.25 9.93 3.74
C VAL A 52 8.83 9.48 4.06
N ALA A 53 8.03 9.27 3.01
CA ALA A 53 6.63 8.94 3.17
C ALA A 53 6.42 7.44 3.40
N LYS A 54 5.48 7.12 4.29
CA LYS A 54 5.01 5.76 4.51
C LYS A 54 3.49 5.79 4.64
N ILE A 55 2.82 4.98 3.82
CA ILE A 55 1.37 4.84 3.85
C ILE A 55 1.04 3.48 4.45
N GLN A 56 0.11 3.46 5.38
CA GLN A 56 -0.43 2.24 5.95
C GLN A 56 -1.93 2.20 5.70
N MET A 57 -2.40 1.11 5.10
CA MET A 57 -3.81 0.91 4.83
C MET A 57 -4.24 -0.43 5.40
N SER A 58 -5.46 -0.47 5.92
CA SER A 58 -6.05 -1.72 6.40
C SER A 58 -7.51 -1.78 6.03
N TRP A 59 -8.00 -2.99 5.85
CA TRP A 59 -9.39 -3.28 5.49
C TRP A 59 -9.95 -4.28 6.48
N ASN A 60 -11.15 -4.01 6.99
CA ASN A 60 -11.87 -4.99 7.81
C ASN A 60 -12.28 -6.17 6.94
N PHE A 61 -12.61 -5.90 5.68
CA PHE A 61 -12.91 -6.92 4.68
C PHE A 61 -12.54 -6.39 3.30
N ILE A 62 -11.89 -7.24 2.51
CA ILE A 62 -11.57 -6.95 1.11
C ILE A 62 -11.77 -8.23 0.30
N SER A 63 -12.37 -8.12 -0.89
CA SER A 63 -12.60 -9.27 -1.74
C SER A 63 -11.27 -9.82 -2.28
N TYR A 64 -11.27 -11.10 -2.65
CA TYR A 64 -10.08 -11.74 -3.19
C TYR A 64 -9.57 -11.04 -4.46
N ASP A 65 -10.49 -10.58 -5.31
CA ASP A 65 -10.15 -9.87 -6.55
C ASP A 65 -9.48 -8.53 -6.28
N ASP A 66 -10.04 -7.74 -5.37
CA ASP A 66 -9.51 -6.42 -5.05
C ASP A 66 -8.13 -6.52 -4.41
N TRP A 67 -7.95 -7.47 -3.50
CA TRP A 67 -6.65 -7.69 -2.87
C TRP A 67 -5.59 -8.13 -3.88
N ALA A 68 -5.93 -9.09 -4.73
CA ALA A 68 -5.03 -9.59 -5.76
C ALA A 68 -4.64 -8.49 -6.74
N SER A 69 -5.62 -7.70 -7.21
CA SER A 69 -5.36 -6.60 -8.13
C SER A 69 -4.42 -5.57 -7.54
N LEU A 70 -4.63 -5.21 -6.26
CA LEU A 70 -3.80 -4.23 -5.58
C LEU A 70 -2.36 -4.73 -5.41
N VAL A 71 -2.18 -5.95 -4.93
CA VAL A 71 -0.86 -6.52 -4.70
C VAL A 71 -0.11 -6.73 -6.02
N GLN A 72 -0.80 -7.15 -7.07
CA GLN A 72 -0.19 -7.39 -8.38
C GLN A 72 0.33 -6.13 -9.05
N GLN A 73 -0.17 -4.95 -8.68
CA GLN A 73 0.37 -3.68 -9.21
C GLN A 73 1.86 -3.53 -8.90
N PHE A 74 2.33 -4.13 -7.84
CA PHE A 74 3.72 -4.03 -7.38
C PHE A 74 4.54 -5.29 -7.73
N SER A 75 4.02 -6.17 -8.57
CA SER A 75 4.72 -7.41 -8.94
C SER A 75 4.98 -7.45 -10.44
N SER A 76 6.25 -7.52 -10.84
CA SER A 76 6.62 -7.64 -12.25
C SER A 76 6.15 -8.95 -12.87
N LYS A 77 5.94 -9.98 -12.04
CA LYS A 77 5.43 -11.28 -12.49
C LYS A 77 4.01 -11.17 -13.07
N PHE A 78 3.21 -10.21 -12.59
CA PHE A 78 1.82 -10.03 -13.00
C PHE A 78 1.59 -8.74 -13.79
N GLY A 79 2.62 -8.22 -14.43
CA GLY A 79 2.50 -7.02 -15.27
C GLY A 79 2.67 -5.71 -14.54
N GLY A 80 2.98 -5.73 -13.24
CA GLY A 80 3.30 -4.53 -12.47
C GLY A 80 4.81 -4.29 -12.41
N ALA A 81 5.24 -3.54 -11.41
CA ALA A 81 6.66 -3.30 -11.14
C ALA A 81 6.87 -3.11 -9.65
N PHE A 82 8.06 -3.45 -9.18
CA PHE A 82 8.39 -3.32 -7.75
C PHE A 82 8.23 -1.90 -7.25
N ILE A 83 8.66 -0.92 -8.07
CA ILE A 83 8.53 0.50 -7.74
C ILE A 83 7.49 1.11 -8.67
N ARG A 84 6.50 1.78 -8.07
CA ARG A 84 5.42 2.44 -8.81
C ARG A 84 5.27 3.88 -8.35
N SER A 85 4.80 4.72 -9.27
CA SER A 85 4.39 6.09 -8.94
C SER A 85 3.02 6.04 -8.28
N VAL A 86 2.93 6.52 -7.04
CA VAL A 86 1.71 6.45 -6.24
C VAL A 86 1.29 7.86 -5.86
N THR A 87 0.03 8.19 -6.15
CA THR A 87 -0.59 9.43 -5.69
C THR A 87 -1.45 9.12 -4.47
N TYR A 88 -1.19 9.80 -3.38
CA TYR A 88 -1.85 9.52 -2.11
C TYR A 88 -2.18 10.82 -1.38
N PHE A 89 -3.13 10.73 -0.45
CA PHE A 89 -3.44 11.86 0.42
C PHE A 89 -2.43 11.93 1.56
N ASP A 90 -1.64 12.99 1.57
CA ASP A 90 -0.64 13.22 2.62
C ASP A 90 -1.29 13.94 3.78
N GLN A 91 -1.44 13.25 4.91
CA GLN A 91 -2.06 13.82 6.12
C GLN A 91 -1.24 14.95 6.72
N SER A 92 0.08 14.97 6.47
CA SER A 92 0.96 16.03 6.99
C SER A 92 0.75 17.36 6.27
N SER A 93 0.56 17.32 4.95
CA SER A 93 0.36 18.54 4.15
C SER A 93 -1.11 18.85 3.87
N GLY A 94 -2.00 17.87 4.04
CA GLY A 94 -3.40 18.01 3.71
C GLY A 94 -3.70 18.04 2.23
N GLN A 95 -2.80 17.49 1.41
CA GLN A 95 -2.90 17.52 -0.04
C GLN A 95 -2.57 16.15 -0.65
N LEU A 96 -2.97 15.95 -1.90
CA LEU A 96 -2.53 14.79 -2.66
C LEU A 96 -1.09 15.01 -3.11
N GLU A 97 -0.26 14.00 -2.95
CA GLU A 97 1.13 14.02 -3.39
C GLU A 97 1.45 12.75 -4.16
N THR A 98 2.42 12.84 -5.08
CA THR A 98 2.86 11.72 -5.90
C THR A 98 4.32 11.42 -5.62
N LYS A 99 4.61 10.18 -5.27
CA LYS A 99 5.97 9.71 -4.98
C LYS A 99 6.19 8.31 -5.50
N GLN A 100 7.44 7.96 -5.76
CA GLN A 100 7.84 6.60 -6.12
C GLN A 100 7.85 5.75 -4.86
N MET A 101 7.09 4.66 -4.86
CA MET A 101 6.91 3.82 -3.69
C MET A 101 7.03 2.34 -4.03
N TYR A 102 7.36 1.54 -3.04
CA TYR A 102 7.32 0.08 -3.13
C TYR A 102 6.43 -0.47 -2.02
N ILE A 103 5.92 -1.68 -2.26
CA ILE A 103 5.12 -2.37 -1.25
C ILE A 103 6.05 -3.04 -0.24
N SER A 104 5.78 -2.82 1.03
CA SER A 104 6.52 -3.43 2.12
C SER A 104 5.71 -4.56 2.73
N ASP A 105 5.36 -4.45 4.00
CA ASP A 105 4.59 -5.49 4.68
C ASP A 105 3.18 -5.57 4.12
N ARG A 106 2.71 -6.80 3.89
CA ARG A 106 1.34 -7.08 3.49
C ARG A 106 0.86 -8.33 4.19
N ASN A 107 -0.36 -8.29 4.66
CA ASN A 107 -0.93 -9.35 5.45
C ASN A 107 -2.44 -9.42 5.22
N ALA A 108 -3.00 -10.60 5.18
CA ALA A 108 -4.43 -10.80 5.01
C ALA A 108 -4.83 -12.17 5.54
N ASP A 109 -5.95 -12.22 6.25
CA ASP A 109 -6.50 -13.46 6.77
C ASP A 109 -7.67 -13.91 5.91
N SER A 110 -7.66 -15.17 5.50
CA SER A 110 -8.76 -15.73 4.70
C SER A 110 -10.07 -15.66 5.48
N PHE A 111 -11.13 -15.23 4.81
CA PHE A 111 -12.43 -15.04 5.41
C PHE A 111 -13.52 -15.53 4.45
N LEU A 112 -14.39 -16.40 4.93
CA LEU A 112 -15.42 -17.06 4.12
C LEU A 112 -14.82 -17.80 2.92
N LEU A 113 -15.24 -19.03 2.76
CA LEU A 113 -14.82 -19.83 1.62
C LEU A 113 -15.98 -19.97 0.64
N PHE A 114 -15.65 -20.04 -0.65
CA PHE A 114 -16.67 -20.35 -1.65
C PHE A 114 -17.25 -21.74 -1.43
N ASP A 115 -18.56 -21.85 -1.54
CA ASP A 115 -19.27 -23.12 -1.56
C ASP A 115 -19.89 -23.36 -2.95
N GLU A 116 -20.67 -24.41 -3.10
CA GLU A 116 -21.30 -24.76 -4.37
C GLU A 116 -22.23 -23.67 -4.89
N ASP A 117 -22.88 -22.90 -3.98
CA ASP A 117 -23.82 -21.87 -4.34
C ASP A 117 -23.19 -20.53 -4.67
N THR A 118 -22.01 -20.23 -4.09
CA THR A 118 -21.37 -18.93 -4.20
C THR A 118 -20.20 -18.89 -5.16
N ALA A 119 -19.59 -20.05 -5.47
CA ALA A 119 -18.40 -20.09 -6.32
C ALA A 119 -18.77 -19.76 -7.79
N PRO A 120 -18.01 -18.85 -8.45
CA PRO A 120 -18.21 -18.56 -9.87
C PRO A 120 -17.95 -19.77 -10.77
N THR A 121 -17.00 -20.62 -10.38
CA THR A 121 -16.67 -21.87 -11.09
C THR A 121 -16.40 -22.97 -10.07
N ALA A 122 -16.51 -24.22 -10.51
CA ALA A 122 -16.28 -25.37 -9.63
C ALA A 122 -14.86 -25.39 -9.04
N SER A 123 -13.88 -24.88 -9.78
CA SER A 123 -12.49 -24.84 -9.31
C SER A 123 -12.26 -23.90 -8.15
N MET A 124 -13.18 -22.98 -7.90
CA MET A 124 -13.08 -22.00 -6.82
C MET A 124 -13.72 -22.46 -5.51
N ILE A 125 -14.46 -23.55 -5.51
CA ILE A 125 -15.06 -24.10 -4.30
C ILE A 125 -13.95 -24.43 -3.30
N GLY A 126 -14.09 -23.91 -2.06
CA GLY A 126 -13.08 -24.08 -1.01
C GLY A 126 -12.00 -23.01 -0.98
N LEU A 127 -11.96 -22.09 -1.95
CA LEU A 127 -11.04 -20.97 -1.95
C LEU A 127 -11.64 -19.77 -1.21
N PRO A 128 -10.80 -18.86 -0.67
CA PRO A 128 -11.32 -17.70 0.03
C PRO A 128 -12.10 -16.75 -0.86
N MET A 129 -13.27 -16.31 -0.39
CA MET A 129 -14.06 -15.26 -1.03
C MET A 129 -13.42 -13.90 -0.84
N GLY A 130 -12.73 -13.71 0.27
CA GLY A 130 -12.08 -12.46 0.59
C GLY A 130 -11.23 -12.62 1.84
N TYR A 131 -10.76 -11.50 2.33
CA TYR A 131 -9.84 -11.46 3.46
C TYR A 131 -10.33 -10.47 4.50
N GLN A 132 -10.09 -10.78 5.77
CA GLN A 132 -10.31 -9.86 6.88
C GLN A 132 -8.97 -9.44 7.47
N ASN A 133 -8.97 -8.30 8.15
CA ASN A 133 -7.76 -7.76 8.77
C ASN A 133 -6.61 -7.62 7.76
N ALA A 134 -6.96 -7.33 6.52
CA ALA A 134 -5.97 -7.12 5.48
C ALA A 134 -5.25 -5.79 5.72
N SER A 135 -3.94 -5.79 5.56
CA SER A 135 -3.14 -4.58 5.72
C SER A 135 -1.96 -4.60 4.77
N LEU A 136 -1.53 -3.41 4.37
CA LEU A 136 -0.31 -3.25 3.61
C LEU A 136 0.32 -1.89 3.88
N SER A 137 1.60 -1.80 3.59
CA SER A 137 2.38 -0.57 3.73
C SER A 137 3.07 -0.25 2.42
N LEU A 138 3.02 1.03 2.02
CA LEU A 138 3.78 1.55 0.89
C LEU A 138 4.82 2.52 1.42
N ILE A 139 6.05 2.38 0.97
CA ILE A 139 7.17 3.17 1.46
C ILE A 139 7.84 3.87 0.29
N GLU A 140 8.16 5.15 0.47
CA GLU A 140 8.87 5.96 -0.53
C GLU A 140 10.27 5.40 -0.75
N VAL A 141 10.64 5.34 -2.00
CA VAL A 141 11.99 4.90 -2.43
C VAL A 141 13.05 5.92 -2.08
#